data_1ce0ce885717276fb5bcd9f39b4856aa
#
_entry.id   1ce0ce885717276fb5bcd9f39b4856aa
#
_cell.length_a   1.000
_cell.length_b   1.000
_cell.length_c   1.000
_cell.angle_alpha   90.00
_cell.angle_beta   90.00
_cell.angle_gamma   90.00
#
_symmetry.space_group_name_H-M   'P 1'
#
loop_
_entity.id
_entity.type
_entity.pdbx_description
1 polymer ?
#
loop_
_entity_poly.entity_id
_entity_poly.type
_entity_poly.pdbx_seq_one_letter_code
_entity_poly.pdbx_strand_id
1 'polypeptide(L)'
;MQDTSTVRRFKLSESFIEQYRDKEVPWGPVGYITYKRTYARRLNEFDPNAEGSEEWHQTCRRVIEGMFTMQKKHVYALGLEWNDAKAQRTAKDAYDRLFELKWTPPGRGLWMMGTKFLEEKTGAGLFNCAFRSTQDLDKKGGYLFSWIMDALMVGIGVGFDTKGAGRLTIKEPEWSDEVFYIPDSREGWVESVKILLDGYFSGSKVPTFNYSKIRPAGAIIRGFGGTSSGAGPLIELHESLKKLYDHRSGESITSVDIVDTENLVGKCVVSGNVRRSAALALGAHDDKEYLTMKNDQEKLYSHRWGSNNSFHAKVGMDYTWHAEQS
;
A
#
# COMPACT_ATOMS: atom_id res chain seq x y z
N MET A 1 5.91 25.83 4.28
CA MET A 1 4.72 25.46 5.07
C MET A 1 5.07 25.59 6.54
N GLN A 2 4.19 26.14 7.36
CA GLN A 2 4.43 26.25 8.80
C GLN A 2 4.36 24.86 9.47
N ASP A 3 5.12 24.67 10.56
CA ASP A 3 5.04 23.46 11.37
C ASP A 3 3.66 23.36 12.02
N THR A 4 2.98 22.24 11.77
CA THR A 4 1.63 21.97 12.28
C THR A 4 1.61 20.90 13.38
N SER A 5 2.78 20.48 13.89
CA SER A 5 2.92 19.47 14.94
C SER A 5 2.19 19.84 16.24
N THR A 6 2.13 21.13 16.54
CA THR A 6 1.50 21.71 17.74
C THR A 6 0.01 21.99 17.58
N VAL A 7 -0.56 21.83 16.38
CA VAL A 7 -1.98 22.11 16.12
C VAL A 7 -2.84 21.07 16.85
N ARG A 8 -3.65 21.54 17.80
CA ARG A 8 -4.58 20.67 18.54
C ARG A 8 -5.61 20.01 17.60
N ARG A 9 -5.85 18.74 17.83
CA ARG A 9 -6.88 17.98 17.09
C ARG A 9 -8.25 18.65 17.23
N PHE A 10 -9.02 18.61 16.14
CA PHE A 10 -10.44 18.96 16.17
C PHE A 10 -11.20 17.89 16.96
N LYS A 11 -12.16 18.31 17.80
CA LYS A 11 -13.01 17.42 18.58
C LYS A 11 -14.45 17.92 18.56
N LEU A 12 -15.38 16.99 18.45
CA LEU A 12 -16.79 17.20 18.74
C LEU A 12 -17.04 17.15 20.25
N SER A 13 -18.07 17.84 20.74
CA SER A 13 -18.38 17.80 22.18
C SER A 13 -18.89 16.43 22.60
N GLU A 14 -18.57 15.99 23.80
CA GLU A 14 -19.05 14.72 24.37
C GLU A 14 -20.59 14.69 24.43
N SER A 15 -21.22 15.81 24.82
CA SER A 15 -22.69 15.92 24.87
C SER A 15 -23.37 15.74 23.51
N PHE A 16 -22.68 16.05 22.41
CA PHE A 16 -23.21 15.78 21.08
C PHE A 16 -23.08 14.27 20.75
N ILE A 17 -21.93 13.68 21.01
CA ILE A 17 -21.68 12.25 20.70
C ILE A 17 -22.58 11.33 21.51
N GLU A 18 -22.81 11.66 22.80
CA GLU A 18 -23.64 10.85 23.70
C GLU A 18 -25.08 10.66 23.20
N GLN A 19 -25.60 11.61 22.42
CA GLN A 19 -26.94 11.51 21.80
C GLN A 19 -27.09 10.36 20.80
N TYR A 20 -25.95 9.76 20.34
CA TYR A 20 -25.92 8.70 19.33
C TYR A 20 -25.58 7.32 19.91
N ARG A 21 -25.21 7.23 21.18
CA ARG A 21 -24.77 5.99 21.80
C ARG A 21 -25.81 4.87 21.66
N ASP A 22 -27.06 5.20 21.96
CA ASP A 22 -28.17 4.25 22.01
C ASP A 22 -29.10 4.36 20.77
N LYS A 23 -28.75 5.21 19.81
CA LYS A 23 -29.49 5.30 18.56
C LYS A 23 -29.32 4.07 17.69
N GLU A 24 -30.41 3.56 17.17
CA GLU A 24 -30.43 2.50 16.19
C GLU A 24 -29.76 2.97 14.87
N VAL A 25 -28.93 2.13 14.29
CA VAL A 25 -28.29 2.40 12.99
C VAL A 25 -29.12 1.72 11.90
N PRO A 26 -29.42 2.41 10.79
CA PRO A 26 -30.32 1.89 9.75
C PRO A 26 -29.64 0.84 8.84
N TRP A 27 -29.03 -0.18 9.43
CA TRP A 27 -28.50 -1.34 8.71
C TRP A 27 -29.10 -2.64 9.23
N GLY A 28 -29.17 -3.65 8.35
CA GLY A 28 -29.56 -4.99 8.77
C GLY A 28 -28.37 -5.78 9.36
N PRO A 29 -28.61 -7.04 9.77
CA PRO A 29 -27.59 -7.91 10.39
C PRO A 29 -26.31 -8.05 9.59
N VAL A 30 -26.40 -8.15 8.27
CA VAL A 30 -25.25 -8.26 7.36
C VAL A 30 -24.40 -6.99 7.39
N GLY A 31 -25.06 -5.81 7.44
CA GLY A 31 -24.36 -4.52 7.56
C GLY A 31 -23.57 -4.44 8.86
N TYR A 32 -24.20 -4.81 9.99
CA TYR A 32 -23.54 -4.81 11.29
C TYR A 32 -22.33 -5.77 11.34
N ILE A 33 -22.49 -7.01 10.86
CA ILE A 33 -21.40 -7.99 10.85
C ILE A 33 -20.25 -7.49 9.94
N THR A 34 -20.58 -6.95 8.78
CA THR A 34 -19.57 -6.38 7.84
C THR A 34 -18.82 -5.23 8.50
N TYR A 35 -19.51 -4.33 9.15
CA TYR A 35 -18.91 -3.22 9.87
C TYR A 35 -17.98 -3.71 10.97
N LYS A 36 -18.44 -4.56 11.88
CA LYS A 36 -17.65 -5.06 13.00
C LYS A 36 -16.41 -5.82 12.56
N ARG A 37 -16.53 -6.63 11.53
CA ARG A 37 -15.40 -7.43 11.00
C ARG A 37 -14.35 -6.59 10.27
N THR A 38 -14.77 -5.54 9.57
CA THR A 38 -13.92 -4.88 8.57
C THR A 38 -13.51 -3.46 8.96
N TYR A 39 -14.38 -2.69 9.58
CA TYR A 39 -14.20 -1.24 9.75
C TYR A 39 -14.05 -0.78 11.20
N ALA A 40 -14.65 -1.50 12.15
CA ALA A 40 -14.51 -1.19 13.57
C ALA A 40 -13.06 -1.41 14.03
N ARG A 41 -12.41 -0.36 14.56
CA ARG A 41 -11.06 -0.44 15.08
C ARG A 41 -11.08 -1.00 16.50
N ARG A 42 -10.00 -1.66 16.91
CA ARG A 42 -9.86 -2.10 18.29
C ARG A 42 -9.67 -0.89 19.20
N LEU A 43 -10.36 -0.85 20.32
CA LEU A 43 -10.30 0.28 21.25
C LEU A 43 -8.92 0.47 21.86
N ASN A 44 -8.18 -0.64 22.08
CA ASN A 44 -6.82 -0.59 22.62
C ASN A 44 -5.77 0.04 21.67
N GLU A 45 -6.13 0.38 20.45
CA GLU A 45 -5.30 1.21 19.57
C GLU A 45 -5.30 2.69 20.01
N PHE A 46 -6.33 3.12 20.71
CA PHE A 46 -6.53 4.50 21.17
C PHE A 46 -6.33 4.64 22.68
N ASP A 47 -6.74 3.64 23.45
CA ASP A 47 -6.56 3.50 24.90
C ASP A 47 -6.05 2.10 25.21
N PRO A 48 -4.80 1.93 25.70
CA PRO A 48 -4.22 0.62 26.00
C PRO A 48 -5.04 -0.24 26.99
N ASN A 49 -5.86 0.40 27.82
CA ASN A 49 -6.68 -0.27 28.81
C ASN A 49 -8.09 -0.63 28.32
N ALA A 50 -8.46 -0.18 27.12
CA ALA A 50 -9.78 -0.47 26.58
C ALA A 50 -9.81 -1.83 25.87
N GLU A 51 -10.91 -2.55 26.07
CA GLU A 51 -11.17 -3.84 25.41
C GLU A 51 -12.24 -3.72 24.32
N GLY A 52 -12.24 -4.67 23.38
CA GLY A 52 -13.24 -4.73 22.33
C GLY A 52 -12.91 -3.87 21.09
N SER A 53 -13.94 -3.56 20.34
CA SER A 53 -13.87 -2.75 19.13
C SER A 53 -14.90 -1.63 19.14
N GLU A 54 -14.65 -0.59 18.31
CA GLU A 54 -15.55 0.54 18.16
C GLU A 54 -17.02 0.13 17.91
N GLU A 55 -17.93 0.87 18.49
CA GLU A 55 -19.32 0.97 18.04
C GLU A 55 -19.46 2.04 16.94
N TRP A 56 -20.57 2.01 16.20
CA TRP A 56 -20.72 2.87 15.03
C TRP A 56 -20.60 4.36 15.35
N HIS A 57 -21.17 4.82 16.45
CA HIS A 57 -21.04 6.21 16.88
C HIS A 57 -19.58 6.62 17.15
N GLN A 58 -18.75 5.69 17.62
CA GLN A 58 -17.31 5.92 17.87
C GLN A 58 -16.54 5.98 16.56
N THR A 59 -16.85 5.10 15.60
CA THR A 59 -16.25 5.16 14.25
C THR A 59 -16.63 6.47 13.55
N CYS A 60 -17.90 6.88 13.59
CA CYS A 60 -18.33 8.17 13.04
C CYS A 60 -17.55 9.32 13.65
N ARG A 61 -17.39 9.33 14.98
CA ARG A 61 -16.60 10.32 15.70
C ARG A 61 -15.16 10.36 15.20
N ARG A 62 -14.49 9.20 15.20
CA ARG A 62 -13.10 9.10 14.75
C ARG A 62 -12.90 9.61 13.33
N VAL A 63 -13.80 9.22 12.42
CA VAL A 63 -13.73 9.62 11.02
C VAL A 63 -13.91 11.13 10.87
N ILE A 64 -14.94 11.70 11.45
CA ILE A 64 -15.23 13.14 11.34
C ILE A 64 -14.16 13.99 12.04
N GLU A 65 -13.77 13.65 13.27
CA GLU A 65 -12.70 14.37 13.97
C GLU A 65 -11.37 14.26 13.23
N GLY A 66 -11.08 13.11 12.61
CA GLY A 66 -9.90 12.90 11.77
C GLY A 66 -9.89 13.82 10.54
N MET A 67 -11.00 13.86 9.78
CA MET A 67 -11.14 14.71 8.59
C MET A 67 -10.96 16.19 8.94
N PHE A 68 -11.63 16.67 9.96
CA PHE A 68 -11.55 18.07 10.38
C PHE A 68 -10.19 18.42 11.01
N THR A 69 -9.51 17.46 11.64
CA THR A 69 -8.13 17.62 12.12
C THR A 69 -7.17 17.85 10.95
N MET A 70 -7.29 17.05 9.88
CA MET A 70 -6.47 17.23 8.68
C MET A 70 -6.74 18.59 8.01
N GLN A 71 -8.00 18.97 7.85
CA GLN A 71 -8.37 20.29 7.31
C GLN A 71 -7.80 21.42 8.16
N LYS A 72 -7.93 21.33 9.49
CA LYS A 72 -7.40 22.34 10.42
C LYS A 72 -5.89 22.49 10.28
N LYS A 73 -5.15 21.36 10.28
CA LYS A 73 -3.70 21.38 10.06
C LYS A 73 -3.32 22.01 8.71
N HIS A 74 -4.07 21.69 7.65
CA HIS A 74 -3.83 22.26 6.33
C HIS A 74 -4.06 23.79 6.29
N VAL A 75 -5.13 24.28 6.89
CA VAL A 75 -5.42 25.71 7.01
C VAL A 75 -4.27 26.45 7.71
N TYR A 76 -3.79 25.92 8.84
CA TYR A 76 -2.64 26.50 9.53
C TYR A 76 -1.33 26.41 8.73
N ALA A 77 -1.11 25.31 8.00
CA ALA A 77 0.07 25.15 7.13
C ALA A 77 0.12 26.23 6.03
N LEU A 78 -1.05 26.72 5.61
CA LEU A 78 -1.19 27.82 4.64
C LEU A 78 -1.13 29.21 5.29
N GLY A 79 -0.98 29.32 6.62
CA GLY A 79 -1.00 30.59 7.35
C GLY A 79 -2.38 31.24 7.44
N LEU A 80 -3.46 30.46 7.26
CA LEU A 80 -4.84 30.94 7.31
C LEU A 80 -5.46 30.72 8.69
N GLU A 81 -6.51 31.49 9.00
CA GLU A 81 -7.28 31.36 10.24
C GLU A 81 -8.28 30.21 10.17
N TRP A 82 -8.38 29.43 11.24
CA TRP A 82 -9.35 28.38 11.41
C TRP A 82 -10.63 28.93 12.05
N ASN A 83 -11.76 28.79 11.36
CA ASN A 83 -13.07 29.16 11.92
C ASN A 83 -13.70 27.95 12.64
N ASP A 84 -13.48 27.87 13.94
CA ASP A 84 -13.95 26.74 14.75
C ASP A 84 -15.48 26.62 14.78
N ALA A 85 -16.21 27.74 14.89
CA ALA A 85 -17.66 27.73 14.92
C ALA A 85 -18.28 27.17 13.61
N LYS A 86 -17.74 27.54 12.45
CA LYS A 86 -18.14 26.98 11.16
C LYS A 86 -17.81 25.49 11.10
N ALA A 87 -16.60 25.12 11.51
CA ALA A 87 -16.13 23.73 11.52
C ALA A 87 -17.03 22.84 12.39
N GLN A 88 -17.38 23.31 13.60
CA GLN A 88 -18.27 22.56 14.51
C GLN A 88 -19.66 22.31 13.86
N ARG A 89 -20.27 23.31 13.26
CA ARG A 89 -21.56 23.14 12.57
C ARG A 89 -21.49 22.14 11.43
N THR A 90 -20.49 22.29 10.56
CA THR A 90 -20.32 21.41 9.40
C THR A 90 -19.97 19.98 9.83
N ALA A 91 -19.13 19.82 10.87
CA ALA A 91 -18.77 18.51 11.40
C ALA A 91 -19.98 17.77 12.01
N LYS A 92 -20.86 18.48 12.72
CA LYS A 92 -22.09 17.89 13.25
C LYS A 92 -23.03 17.42 12.14
N ASP A 93 -23.28 18.25 11.12
CA ASP A 93 -24.10 17.86 9.96
C ASP A 93 -23.49 16.66 9.22
N ALA A 94 -22.16 16.64 9.01
CA ALA A 94 -21.48 15.51 8.40
C ALA A 94 -21.56 14.24 9.25
N TYR A 95 -21.48 14.36 10.58
CA TYR A 95 -21.63 13.26 11.51
C TYR A 95 -23.04 12.66 11.46
N ASP A 96 -24.09 13.50 11.54
CA ASP A 96 -25.49 13.08 11.44
C ASP A 96 -25.72 12.23 10.19
N ARG A 97 -25.30 12.76 9.05
CA ARG A 97 -25.48 12.09 7.76
C ARG A 97 -24.67 10.79 7.63
N LEU A 98 -23.43 10.75 8.19
CA LEU A 98 -22.62 9.55 8.24
C LEU A 98 -23.30 8.49 9.14
N PHE A 99 -23.76 8.90 10.33
CA PHE A 99 -24.43 8.00 11.27
C PHE A 99 -25.68 7.34 10.67
N GLU A 100 -26.47 8.13 9.95
CA GLU A 100 -27.69 7.68 9.25
C GLU A 100 -27.42 6.99 7.90
N LEU A 101 -26.14 6.71 7.55
CA LEU A 101 -25.73 6.09 6.29
C LEU A 101 -26.17 6.85 5.02
N LYS A 102 -26.46 8.15 5.13
CA LYS A 102 -26.79 9.02 3.99
C LYS A 102 -25.59 9.30 3.09
N TRP A 103 -24.38 9.16 3.63
CA TRP A 103 -23.13 9.08 2.91
C TRP A 103 -22.14 8.24 3.71
N THR A 104 -21.12 7.70 3.02
CA THR A 104 -19.97 7.07 3.66
C THR A 104 -18.71 7.48 2.91
N PRO A 105 -17.58 7.67 3.60
CA PRO A 105 -16.32 7.73 2.89
C PRO A 105 -16.01 6.36 2.25
N PRO A 106 -15.08 6.27 1.30
CA PRO A 106 -14.57 4.99 0.84
C PRO A 106 -14.17 4.10 2.03
N GLY A 107 -14.26 2.78 1.89
CA GLY A 107 -13.99 1.84 2.98
C GLY A 107 -12.68 2.10 3.74
N ARG A 108 -11.64 2.58 3.03
CA ARG A 108 -10.39 3.02 3.66
C ARG A 108 -10.55 4.24 4.56
N GLY A 109 -11.42 5.16 4.19
CA GLY A 109 -11.76 6.30 5.03
C GLY A 109 -12.42 5.87 6.33
N LEU A 110 -13.38 4.93 6.28
CA LEU A 110 -13.98 4.35 7.49
C LEU A 110 -12.92 3.64 8.36
N TRP A 111 -12.00 2.91 7.74
CA TRP A 111 -11.04 2.11 8.47
C TRP A 111 -9.87 2.92 9.03
N MET A 112 -9.31 3.86 8.25
CA MET A 112 -8.03 4.52 8.58
C MET A 112 -8.16 5.97 9.07
N MET A 113 -9.25 6.69 8.71
CA MET A 113 -9.38 8.10 9.08
C MET A 113 -9.35 8.28 10.60
N GLY A 114 -8.58 9.25 11.06
CA GLY A 114 -8.42 9.56 12.48
C GLY A 114 -7.51 8.61 13.27
N THR A 115 -6.88 7.63 12.62
CA THR A 115 -5.89 6.77 13.26
C THR A 115 -4.50 7.40 13.27
N LYS A 116 -3.69 7.04 14.26
CA LYS A 116 -2.29 7.45 14.37
C LYS A 116 -1.47 7.02 13.14
N PHE A 117 -1.75 5.82 12.62
CA PHE A 117 -1.11 5.30 11.42
C PHE A 117 -1.25 6.25 10.22
N LEU A 118 -2.46 6.77 9.98
CA LEU A 118 -2.70 7.69 8.87
C LEU A 118 -1.94 9.01 9.05
N GLU A 119 -1.91 9.54 10.28
CA GLU A 119 -1.22 10.79 10.59
C GLU A 119 0.30 10.67 10.43
N GLU A 120 0.89 9.55 10.83
CA GLU A 120 2.32 9.27 10.72
C GLU A 120 2.77 8.97 9.28
N LYS A 121 1.88 8.41 8.45
CA LYS A 121 2.19 7.99 7.06
C LYS A 121 1.66 8.97 6.02
N THR A 122 1.52 10.24 6.37
CA THR A 122 1.17 11.36 5.46
C THR A 122 -0.09 11.14 4.61
N GLY A 123 -1.03 10.31 5.08
CA GLY A 123 -2.30 10.05 4.40
C GLY A 123 -2.24 9.04 3.25
N ALA A 124 -1.08 8.43 2.98
CA ALA A 124 -0.93 7.49 1.86
C ALA A 124 -1.96 6.34 1.89
N GLY A 125 -2.29 5.83 3.08
CA GLY A 125 -3.28 4.76 3.25
C GLY A 125 -4.71 5.10 2.80
N LEU A 126 -5.04 6.35 2.49
CA LEU A 126 -6.35 6.74 1.97
C LEU A 126 -6.49 6.56 0.45
N PHE A 127 -5.39 6.44 -0.27
CA PHE A 127 -5.43 6.22 -1.72
C PHE A 127 -5.79 4.76 -2.01
N ASN A 128 -6.74 4.54 -2.92
CA ASN A 128 -7.10 3.20 -3.38
C ASN A 128 -6.16 2.71 -4.48
N CYS A 129 -5.78 3.61 -5.39
CA CYS A 129 -5.01 3.28 -6.59
C CYS A 129 -3.89 4.30 -6.80
N ALA A 130 -2.79 3.82 -7.37
CA ALA A 130 -1.67 4.64 -7.84
C ALA A 130 -1.10 4.05 -9.13
N PHE A 131 -0.32 4.83 -9.83
CA PHE A 131 0.38 4.39 -11.03
C PHE A 131 1.85 4.83 -10.97
N ARG A 132 2.74 3.93 -11.40
CA ARG A 132 4.17 4.21 -11.49
C ARG A 132 4.72 3.80 -12.84
N SER A 133 5.19 4.77 -13.63
CA SER A 133 5.90 4.45 -14.87
C SER A 133 7.32 3.96 -14.59
N THR A 134 7.75 2.95 -15.33
CA THR A 134 9.12 2.43 -15.31
C THR A 134 10.05 3.12 -16.31
N GLN A 135 9.57 4.11 -17.05
CA GLN A 135 10.36 4.79 -18.10
C GLN A 135 11.68 5.42 -17.60
N ASP A 136 11.79 5.75 -16.31
CA ASP A 136 12.98 6.33 -15.68
C ASP A 136 13.82 5.27 -14.95
N LEU A 137 13.71 4.00 -15.32
CA LEU A 137 14.37 2.89 -14.63
C LEU A 137 15.90 3.03 -14.63
N ASP A 138 16.47 3.53 -15.73
CA ASP A 138 17.90 3.84 -15.88
C ASP A 138 18.41 4.88 -14.86
N LYS A 139 17.53 5.77 -14.38
CA LYS A 139 17.87 6.84 -13.45
C LYS A 139 17.52 6.53 -12.01
N LYS A 140 16.48 5.72 -11.79
CA LYS A 140 15.89 5.49 -10.47
C LYS A 140 16.16 4.10 -9.89
N GLY A 141 16.59 3.16 -10.74
CA GLY A 141 16.96 1.82 -10.33
C GLY A 141 15.89 1.12 -9.49
N GLY A 142 16.32 0.47 -8.43
CA GLY A 142 15.48 -0.27 -7.50
C GLY A 142 14.43 0.58 -6.77
N TYR A 143 14.58 1.90 -6.77
CA TYR A 143 13.58 2.80 -6.16
C TYR A 143 12.19 2.67 -6.80
N LEU A 144 12.08 2.37 -8.09
CA LEU A 144 10.76 2.22 -8.73
C LEU A 144 9.99 1.04 -8.12
N PHE A 145 10.63 -0.09 -8.00
CA PHE A 145 10.05 -1.33 -7.47
C PHE A 145 9.80 -1.26 -5.95
N SER A 146 10.74 -0.67 -5.22
CA SER A 146 10.59 -0.46 -3.79
C SER A 146 9.46 0.52 -3.46
N TRP A 147 9.21 1.54 -4.30
CA TRP A 147 8.07 2.44 -4.16
C TRP A 147 6.74 1.69 -4.37
N ILE A 148 6.67 0.78 -5.35
CA ILE A 148 5.48 -0.04 -5.57
C ILE A 148 5.25 -0.97 -4.37
N MET A 149 6.30 -1.61 -3.86
CA MET A 149 6.21 -2.40 -2.63
C MET A 149 5.65 -1.58 -1.47
N ASP A 150 6.16 -0.37 -1.27
CA ASP A 150 5.72 0.55 -0.22
C ASP A 150 4.23 0.88 -0.33
N ALA A 151 3.76 1.18 -1.54
CA ALA A 151 2.35 1.44 -1.83
C ALA A 151 1.47 0.20 -1.59
N LEU A 152 1.87 -0.96 -2.09
CA LEU A 152 1.16 -2.23 -1.87
C LEU A 152 1.09 -2.57 -0.38
N MET A 153 2.14 -2.33 0.40
CA MET A 153 2.19 -2.59 1.84
C MET A 153 1.21 -1.72 2.65
N VAL A 154 0.77 -0.58 2.15
CA VAL A 154 -0.35 0.19 2.72
C VAL A 154 -1.67 -0.10 2.01
N GLY A 155 -1.68 -1.12 1.15
CA GLY A 155 -2.86 -1.67 0.49
C GLY A 155 -3.34 -0.84 -0.72
N ILE A 156 -2.53 0.03 -1.30
CA ILE A 156 -2.84 0.73 -2.55
C ILE A 156 -2.72 -0.27 -3.70
N GLY A 157 -3.70 -0.33 -4.60
CA GLY A 157 -3.57 -1.05 -5.87
C GLY A 157 -2.68 -0.25 -6.83
N VAL A 158 -1.70 -0.88 -7.45
CA VAL A 158 -0.70 -0.17 -8.25
C VAL A 158 -0.72 -0.63 -9.70
N GLY A 159 -0.95 0.32 -10.61
CA GLY A 159 -0.65 0.16 -12.03
C GLY A 159 0.81 0.51 -12.32
N PHE A 160 1.43 -0.20 -13.23
CA PHE A 160 2.77 0.10 -13.73
C PHE A 160 2.87 -0.23 -15.22
N ASP A 161 3.86 0.34 -15.91
CA ASP A 161 4.12 0.03 -17.32
C ASP A 161 5.44 -0.73 -17.48
N THR A 162 5.67 -1.21 -18.71
CA THR A 162 6.91 -1.90 -19.11
C THR A 162 7.86 -1.00 -19.92
N LYS A 163 7.70 0.34 -19.86
CA LYS A 163 8.52 1.30 -20.64
C LYS A 163 9.98 1.33 -20.24
N GLY A 164 10.33 0.73 -19.11
CA GLY A 164 11.70 0.51 -18.65
C GLY A 164 12.46 -0.57 -19.42
N ALA A 165 11.78 -1.41 -20.19
CA ALA A 165 12.42 -2.46 -20.98
C ALA A 165 13.46 -1.87 -21.95
N GLY A 166 14.64 -2.47 -22.02
CA GLY A 166 15.75 -2.01 -22.82
C GLY A 166 16.49 -0.76 -22.33
N ARG A 167 16.03 -0.13 -21.22
CA ARG A 167 16.64 1.11 -20.69
C ARG A 167 17.76 0.87 -19.68
N LEU A 168 17.89 -0.33 -19.20
CA LEU A 168 18.86 -0.71 -18.19
C LEU A 168 19.57 -1.97 -18.62
N THR A 169 20.89 -1.99 -18.46
CA THR A 169 21.70 -3.21 -18.56
C THR A 169 21.93 -3.77 -17.17
N ILE A 170 21.61 -5.04 -16.98
CA ILE A 170 21.80 -5.76 -15.73
C ILE A 170 23.29 -5.85 -15.43
N LYS A 171 23.67 -5.61 -14.20
CA LYS A 171 25.06 -5.66 -13.72
C LYS A 171 25.24 -6.77 -12.69
N GLU A 172 26.48 -7.17 -12.48
CA GLU A 172 26.84 -8.01 -11.35
C GLU A 172 26.90 -7.15 -10.08
N PRO A 173 26.21 -7.51 -8.98
CA PRO A 173 26.33 -6.79 -7.71
C PRO A 173 27.73 -6.92 -7.10
N GLU A 174 28.23 -5.87 -6.48
CA GLU A 174 29.39 -5.94 -5.60
C GLU A 174 28.95 -6.44 -4.22
N TRP A 175 29.14 -7.74 -3.95
CA TRP A 175 28.78 -8.31 -2.66
C TRP A 175 29.77 -7.86 -1.57
N SER A 176 29.23 -7.45 -0.42
CA SER A 176 29.99 -6.91 0.71
C SER A 176 29.81 -7.77 1.96
N ASP A 177 30.86 -7.84 2.78
CA ASP A 177 30.82 -8.50 4.10
C ASP A 177 30.04 -7.67 5.15
N GLU A 178 29.65 -6.46 4.82
CA GLU A 178 28.81 -5.63 5.70
C GLU A 178 27.46 -6.31 5.94
N VAL A 179 26.93 -6.17 7.15
CA VAL A 179 25.64 -6.76 7.52
C VAL A 179 24.58 -5.69 7.65
N PHE A 180 23.54 -5.79 6.83
CA PHE A 180 22.34 -4.96 6.96
C PHE A 180 21.28 -5.68 7.78
N TYR A 181 21.12 -5.27 9.04
CA TYR A 181 20.05 -5.76 9.91
C TYR A 181 18.74 -5.10 9.51
N ILE A 182 17.87 -5.86 8.82
CA ILE A 182 16.59 -5.34 8.33
C ILE A 182 15.71 -4.96 9.52
N PRO A 183 15.32 -3.66 9.66
CA PRO A 183 14.43 -3.24 10.73
C PRO A 183 13.06 -3.92 10.64
N ASP A 184 12.42 -4.18 11.79
CA ASP A 184 11.04 -4.69 11.86
C ASP A 184 10.01 -3.60 11.53
N SER A 185 10.10 -3.07 10.32
CA SER A 185 9.27 -2.00 9.81
C SER A 185 9.04 -2.15 8.32
N ARG A 186 7.96 -1.52 7.83
CA ARG A 186 7.66 -1.44 6.39
C ARG A 186 8.84 -0.84 5.62
N GLU A 187 9.38 0.25 6.13
CA GLU A 187 10.48 0.98 5.54
C GLU A 187 11.75 0.11 5.44
N GLY A 188 12.01 -0.71 6.46
CA GLY A 188 13.16 -1.63 6.45
C GLY A 188 13.04 -2.71 5.38
N TRP A 189 11.86 -3.26 5.17
CA TRP A 189 11.62 -4.23 4.09
C TRP A 189 11.80 -3.58 2.72
N VAL A 190 11.19 -2.42 2.51
CA VAL A 190 11.27 -1.65 1.25
C VAL A 190 12.71 -1.28 0.93
N GLU A 191 13.49 -0.83 1.92
CA GLU A 191 14.89 -0.46 1.71
C GLU A 191 15.76 -1.69 1.37
N SER A 192 15.52 -2.85 2.00
CA SER A 192 16.28 -4.07 1.69
C SER A 192 16.08 -4.52 0.24
N VAL A 193 14.85 -4.43 -0.29
CA VAL A 193 14.55 -4.73 -1.69
C VAL A 193 15.21 -3.72 -2.63
N LYS A 194 15.17 -2.44 -2.27
CA LYS A 194 15.84 -1.38 -3.04
C LYS A 194 17.35 -1.63 -3.14
N ILE A 195 18.02 -1.90 -2.02
CA ILE A 195 19.46 -2.18 -1.96
C ILE A 195 19.81 -3.36 -2.87
N LEU A 196 19.05 -4.46 -2.78
CA LEU A 196 19.29 -5.64 -3.61
C LEU A 196 19.16 -5.34 -5.10
N LEU A 197 18.06 -4.66 -5.50
CA LEU A 197 17.84 -4.32 -6.90
C LEU A 197 18.83 -3.29 -7.43
N ASP A 198 19.27 -2.32 -6.62
CA ASP A 198 20.30 -1.36 -7.00
C ASP A 198 21.64 -2.07 -7.27
N GLY A 199 21.93 -3.18 -6.58
CA GLY A 199 23.07 -4.05 -6.91
C GLY A 199 23.03 -4.50 -8.36
N TYR A 200 21.92 -5.06 -8.80
CA TYR A 200 21.75 -5.54 -10.19
C TYR A 200 21.59 -4.43 -11.22
N PHE A 201 21.05 -3.28 -10.82
CA PHE A 201 20.73 -2.20 -11.77
C PHE A 201 21.83 -1.16 -11.92
N SER A 202 22.64 -0.95 -10.90
CA SER A 202 23.74 0.02 -10.92
C SER A 202 25.13 -0.57 -10.63
N GLY A 203 25.21 -1.84 -10.20
CA GLY A 203 26.43 -2.46 -9.71
C GLY A 203 26.85 -1.96 -8.32
N SER A 204 25.89 -1.48 -7.54
CA SER A 204 26.12 -1.00 -6.19
C SER A 204 26.49 -2.13 -5.23
N LYS A 205 27.14 -1.79 -4.11
CA LYS A 205 27.42 -2.75 -3.03
C LYS A 205 26.13 -3.28 -2.42
N VAL A 206 26.06 -4.60 -2.26
CA VAL A 206 24.95 -5.30 -1.62
C VAL A 206 25.46 -5.99 -0.35
N PRO A 207 24.99 -5.59 0.83
CA PRO A 207 25.39 -6.20 2.10
C PRO A 207 24.73 -7.57 2.28
N THR A 208 25.25 -8.35 3.22
CA THR A 208 24.56 -9.53 3.73
C THR A 208 23.32 -9.11 4.52
N PHE A 209 22.12 -9.57 4.11
CA PHE A 209 20.88 -9.26 4.81
C PHE A 209 20.69 -10.13 6.05
N ASN A 210 20.42 -9.49 7.19
CA ASN A 210 20.10 -10.17 8.44
C ASN A 210 18.63 -9.89 8.83
N TYR A 211 17.84 -10.95 8.92
CA TYR A 211 16.40 -10.90 9.15
C TYR A 211 16.00 -11.06 10.62
N SER A 212 16.97 -11.22 11.53
CA SER A 212 16.73 -11.57 12.93
C SER A 212 15.90 -10.56 13.72
N LYS A 213 15.86 -9.30 13.28
CA LYS A 213 15.06 -8.24 13.93
C LYS A 213 13.59 -8.27 13.54
N ILE A 214 13.22 -9.00 12.48
CA ILE A 214 11.84 -9.09 12.01
C ILE A 214 11.03 -9.94 13.01
N ARG A 215 9.88 -9.42 13.45
CA ARG A 215 8.98 -10.11 14.38
C ARG A 215 8.54 -11.47 13.81
N PRO A 216 8.28 -12.46 14.67
CA PRO A 216 7.85 -13.78 14.24
C PRO A 216 6.46 -13.75 13.60
N ALA A 217 6.16 -14.81 12.82
CA ALA A 217 4.83 -15.03 12.27
C ALA A 217 3.78 -15.09 13.38
N GLY A 218 2.60 -14.53 13.13
CA GLY A 218 1.50 -14.45 14.10
C GLY A 218 1.56 -13.25 15.05
N ALA A 219 2.69 -12.55 15.18
CA ALA A 219 2.78 -11.35 16.01
C ALA A 219 1.89 -10.22 15.46
N ILE A 220 1.24 -9.48 16.37
CA ILE A 220 0.30 -8.41 16.01
C ILE A 220 1.05 -7.24 15.35
N ILE A 221 0.52 -6.76 14.21
CA ILE A 221 0.97 -5.53 13.56
C ILE A 221 0.18 -4.36 14.14
N ARG A 222 0.83 -3.55 14.98
CA ARG A 222 0.19 -2.36 15.55
C ARG A 222 0.01 -1.28 14.47
N GLY A 223 -1.10 -0.54 14.56
CA GLY A 223 -1.41 0.59 13.67
C GLY A 223 -2.12 0.19 12.38
N PHE A 224 -1.53 -0.63 11.51
CA PHE A 224 -2.21 -1.12 10.31
C PHE A 224 -3.25 -2.20 10.64
N GLY A 225 -2.97 -3.04 11.63
CA GLY A 225 -3.79 -4.18 12.02
C GLY A 225 -3.35 -5.49 11.35
N GLY A 226 -3.86 -6.62 11.87
CA GLY A 226 -3.53 -7.95 11.41
C GLY A 226 -2.27 -8.54 12.07
N THR A 227 -1.78 -9.64 11.49
CA THR A 227 -0.64 -10.41 12.02
C THR A 227 0.52 -10.45 11.04
N SER A 228 1.72 -10.54 11.56
CA SER A 228 2.96 -10.68 10.79
C SER A 228 3.04 -12.05 10.11
N SER A 229 3.60 -12.09 8.91
CA SER A 229 4.01 -13.32 8.22
C SER A 229 5.41 -13.82 8.64
N GLY A 230 6.09 -13.10 9.51
CA GLY A 230 7.50 -13.36 9.81
C GLY A 230 8.44 -12.94 8.67
N ALA A 231 9.69 -13.35 8.75
CA ALA A 231 10.71 -13.01 7.75
C ALA A 231 10.63 -13.85 6.46
N GLY A 232 9.99 -15.01 6.49
CA GLY A 232 9.96 -15.98 5.39
C GLY A 232 9.64 -15.38 4.02
N PRO A 233 8.54 -14.63 3.85
CA PRO A 233 8.18 -14.02 2.55
C PRO A 233 9.22 -13.03 2.01
N LEU A 234 9.92 -12.30 2.88
CA LEU A 234 10.96 -11.38 2.44
C LEU A 234 12.24 -12.14 2.02
N ILE A 235 12.59 -13.20 2.74
CA ILE A 235 13.69 -14.09 2.37
C ILE A 235 13.41 -14.69 0.99
N GLU A 236 12.22 -15.26 0.78
CA GLU A 236 11.79 -15.82 -0.50
C GLU A 236 11.84 -14.78 -1.63
N LEU A 237 11.42 -13.54 -1.36
CA LEU A 237 11.51 -12.45 -2.33
C LEU A 237 12.96 -12.16 -2.72
N HIS A 238 13.87 -12.00 -1.75
CA HIS A 238 15.28 -11.73 -2.02
C HIS A 238 15.92 -12.87 -2.82
N GLU A 239 15.67 -14.12 -2.46
CA GLU A 239 16.18 -15.29 -3.19
C GLU A 239 15.61 -15.37 -4.61
N SER A 240 14.32 -15.07 -4.79
CA SER A 240 13.68 -15.08 -6.10
C SER A 240 14.21 -13.97 -7.01
N LEU A 241 14.46 -12.77 -6.46
CA LEU A 241 15.09 -11.66 -7.21
C LEU A 241 16.52 -11.99 -7.61
N LYS A 242 17.30 -12.59 -6.71
CA LYS A 242 18.64 -13.11 -7.05
C LYS A 242 18.56 -14.12 -8.19
N LYS A 243 17.69 -15.13 -8.08
CA LYS A 243 17.49 -16.13 -9.13
C LYS A 243 17.07 -15.53 -10.47
N LEU A 244 16.30 -14.43 -10.45
CA LEU A 244 15.86 -13.74 -11.67
C LEU A 244 17.02 -13.03 -12.39
N TYR A 245 17.98 -12.45 -11.65
CA TYR A 245 19.01 -11.58 -12.19
C TYR A 245 20.43 -12.16 -12.18
N ASP A 246 20.70 -13.19 -11.34
CA ASP A 246 22.01 -13.83 -11.32
C ASP A 246 22.38 -14.38 -12.71
N HIS A 247 23.65 -14.25 -13.09
CA HIS A 247 24.21 -14.70 -14.36
C HIS A 247 23.69 -13.96 -15.61
N ARG A 248 22.94 -12.85 -15.43
CA ARG A 248 22.42 -12.04 -16.55
C ARG A 248 23.16 -10.71 -16.73
N SER A 249 24.35 -10.58 -16.15
CA SER A 249 25.19 -9.39 -16.31
C SER A 249 25.50 -9.14 -17.79
N GLY A 250 25.28 -7.90 -18.24
CA GLY A 250 25.45 -7.48 -19.62
C GLY A 250 24.17 -7.59 -20.47
N GLU A 251 23.13 -8.27 -20.01
CA GLU A 251 21.85 -8.33 -20.70
C GLU A 251 20.99 -7.08 -20.41
N SER A 252 20.18 -6.68 -21.40
CA SER A 252 19.17 -5.65 -21.18
C SER A 252 17.99 -6.21 -20.38
N ILE A 253 17.45 -5.39 -19.46
CA ILE A 253 16.22 -5.72 -18.76
C ILE A 253 15.05 -5.80 -19.75
N THR A 254 14.21 -6.82 -19.64
CA THR A 254 13.04 -7.04 -20.51
C THR A 254 11.75 -6.56 -19.85
N SER A 255 10.68 -6.49 -20.63
CA SER A 255 9.32 -6.24 -20.10
C SER A 255 8.87 -7.33 -19.15
N VAL A 256 9.26 -8.58 -19.43
CA VAL A 256 8.95 -9.75 -18.58
C VAL A 256 9.67 -9.65 -17.24
N ASP A 257 10.93 -9.22 -17.22
CA ASP A 257 11.68 -9.01 -15.96
C ASP A 257 11.01 -7.97 -15.06
N ILE A 258 10.54 -6.88 -15.67
CA ILE A 258 9.83 -5.83 -14.93
C ILE A 258 8.58 -6.41 -14.28
N VAL A 259 7.77 -7.15 -15.03
CA VAL A 259 6.52 -7.73 -14.53
C VAL A 259 6.79 -8.84 -13.51
N ASP A 260 7.78 -9.71 -13.75
CA ASP A 260 8.16 -10.77 -12.81
C ASP A 260 8.66 -10.18 -11.48
N THR A 261 9.48 -9.11 -11.52
CA THR A 261 9.93 -8.41 -10.30
C THR A 261 8.74 -7.88 -9.50
N GLU A 262 7.79 -7.21 -10.15
CA GLU A 262 6.60 -6.67 -9.48
C GLU A 262 5.67 -7.76 -8.94
N ASN A 263 5.52 -8.87 -9.66
CA ASN A 263 4.73 -9.99 -9.21
C ASN A 263 5.35 -10.69 -7.99
N LEU A 264 6.68 -10.81 -7.94
CA LEU A 264 7.41 -11.33 -6.77
C LEU A 264 7.23 -10.40 -5.56
N VAL A 265 7.33 -9.09 -5.76
CA VAL A 265 7.03 -8.09 -4.73
C VAL A 265 5.58 -8.23 -4.24
N GLY A 266 4.62 -8.31 -5.17
CA GLY A 266 3.21 -8.52 -4.85
C GLY A 266 2.97 -9.79 -4.03
N LYS A 267 3.57 -10.90 -4.41
CA LYS A 267 3.52 -12.18 -3.67
C LYS A 267 4.03 -12.04 -2.23
N CYS A 268 5.14 -11.36 -2.05
CA CYS A 268 5.68 -11.08 -0.70
C CYS A 268 4.69 -10.27 0.14
N VAL A 269 4.09 -9.24 -0.43
CA VAL A 269 3.15 -8.36 0.29
C VAL A 269 1.88 -9.08 0.73
N VAL A 270 1.34 -10.01 -0.07
CA VAL A 270 0.08 -10.73 0.28
C VAL A 270 0.27 -11.88 1.24
N SER A 271 1.49 -12.36 1.43
CA SER A 271 1.77 -13.57 2.23
C SER A 271 1.29 -13.48 3.68
N GLY A 272 1.04 -12.27 4.21
CA GLY A 272 0.50 -12.06 5.57
C GLY A 272 -1.02 -12.13 5.69
N ASN A 273 -1.77 -12.45 4.63
CA ASN A 273 -3.26 -12.49 4.57
C ASN A 273 -3.98 -11.19 5.01
N VAL A 274 -3.25 -10.15 5.37
CA VAL A 274 -3.79 -8.87 5.87
C VAL A 274 -3.93 -7.85 4.75
N ARG A 275 -3.05 -7.96 3.75
CA ARG A 275 -2.97 -7.04 2.63
C ARG A 275 -3.42 -7.76 1.37
N ARG A 276 -4.15 -7.05 0.52
CA ARG A 276 -4.47 -7.51 -0.82
C ARG A 276 -3.56 -6.74 -1.76
N SER A 277 -2.67 -7.44 -2.46
CA SER A 277 -1.97 -6.86 -3.59
C SER A 277 -2.93 -6.84 -4.78
N ALA A 278 -3.05 -5.68 -5.42
CA ALA A 278 -3.71 -5.55 -6.70
C ALA A 278 -2.75 -4.80 -7.61
N ALA A 279 -2.18 -5.50 -8.58
CA ALA A 279 -1.26 -4.94 -9.54
C ALA A 279 -1.84 -5.02 -10.97
N LEU A 280 -1.56 -3.99 -11.77
CA LEU A 280 -1.94 -3.92 -13.19
C LEU A 280 -0.72 -3.58 -14.02
N ALA A 281 -0.26 -4.52 -14.83
CA ALA A 281 0.81 -4.29 -15.80
C ALA A 281 0.25 -3.77 -17.13
N LEU A 282 0.90 -2.76 -17.69
CA LEU A 282 0.56 -2.15 -19.00
C LEU A 282 1.73 -2.33 -19.96
N GLY A 283 1.59 -3.25 -20.93
CA GLY A 283 2.60 -3.54 -21.93
C GLY A 283 2.34 -2.93 -23.30
N ALA A 284 3.27 -3.10 -24.22
CA ALA A 284 3.09 -2.74 -25.62
C ALA A 284 2.34 -3.85 -26.37
N HIS A 285 1.52 -3.46 -27.36
CA HIS A 285 0.70 -4.39 -28.15
C HIS A 285 1.52 -5.30 -29.06
N ASP A 286 2.76 -4.95 -29.34
CA ASP A 286 3.72 -5.67 -30.18
C ASP A 286 4.81 -6.41 -29.42
N ASP A 287 4.78 -6.33 -28.08
CA ASP A 287 5.70 -7.06 -27.20
C ASP A 287 5.19 -8.50 -26.96
N LYS A 288 5.60 -9.41 -27.84
CA LYS A 288 5.15 -10.80 -27.81
C LYS A 288 5.54 -11.54 -26.52
N GLU A 289 6.72 -11.27 -25.96
CA GLU A 289 7.18 -11.92 -24.73
C GLU A 289 6.27 -11.51 -23.55
N TYR A 290 5.95 -10.23 -23.43
CA TYR A 290 4.99 -9.73 -22.44
C TYR A 290 3.60 -10.34 -22.62
N LEU A 291 3.10 -10.35 -23.87
CA LEU A 291 1.74 -10.80 -24.18
C LEU A 291 1.54 -12.30 -23.89
N THR A 292 2.59 -13.11 -24.08
CA THR A 292 2.52 -14.59 -23.89
C THR A 292 3.11 -15.06 -22.58
N MET A 293 3.65 -14.15 -21.73
CA MET A 293 4.36 -14.55 -20.51
C MET A 293 3.55 -15.42 -19.54
N LYS A 294 2.22 -15.27 -19.53
CA LYS A 294 1.33 -16.06 -18.67
C LYS A 294 1.00 -17.45 -19.21
N ASN A 295 1.43 -17.79 -20.43
CA ASN A 295 1.32 -19.15 -20.97
C ASN A 295 2.29 -20.12 -20.28
N ASP A 296 3.33 -19.62 -19.61
CA ASP A 296 4.20 -20.39 -18.73
C ASP A 296 3.45 -20.72 -17.42
N GLN A 297 2.90 -21.94 -17.37
CA GLN A 297 2.07 -22.37 -16.24
C GLN A 297 2.84 -22.44 -14.92
N GLU A 298 4.12 -22.85 -14.93
CA GLU A 298 4.94 -22.90 -13.74
C GLU A 298 5.10 -21.52 -13.10
N LYS A 299 5.47 -20.53 -13.90
CA LYS A 299 5.63 -19.15 -13.45
C LYS A 299 4.28 -18.49 -13.13
N LEU A 300 3.22 -18.85 -13.85
CA LEU A 300 1.87 -18.39 -13.55
C LEU A 300 1.45 -18.78 -12.13
N TYR A 301 1.60 -20.05 -11.77
CA TYR A 301 1.26 -20.53 -10.41
C TYR A 301 2.26 -20.05 -9.36
N SER A 302 3.52 -19.82 -9.73
CA SER A 302 4.54 -19.34 -8.79
C SER A 302 4.32 -17.89 -8.39
N HIS A 303 4.18 -16.95 -9.32
CA HIS A 303 4.12 -15.50 -9.04
C HIS A 303 3.35 -14.66 -10.08
N ARG A 304 3.23 -15.06 -11.37
CA ARG A 304 2.62 -14.23 -12.43
C ARG A 304 1.12 -14.00 -12.28
N TRP A 305 0.48 -14.73 -11.35
CA TRP A 305 -0.89 -14.44 -10.92
C TRP A 305 -1.03 -13.09 -10.20
N GLY A 306 0.07 -12.49 -9.74
CA GLY A 306 0.11 -11.30 -8.90
C GLY A 306 -0.36 -10.02 -9.60
N SER A 307 -0.42 -9.97 -10.93
CA SER A 307 -0.93 -8.83 -11.69
C SER A 307 -1.93 -9.21 -12.77
N ASN A 308 -2.86 -8.29 -13.06
CA ASN A 308 -3.59 -8.31 -14.32
C ASN A 308 -2.70 -7.70 -15.40
N ASN A 309 -2.64 -8.31 -16.58
CA ASN A 309 -1.86 -7.80 -17.70
C ASN A 309 -2.80 -7.16 -18.72
N SER A 310 -2.47 -5.95 -19.15
CA SER A 310 -3.16 -5.21 -20.22
C SER A 310 -2.14 -4.64 -21.18
N PHE A 311 -2.58 -4.28 -22.37
CA PHE A 311 -1.72 -3.67 -23.38
C PHE A 311 -2.38 -2.46 -24.04
N HIS A 312 -1.55 -1.60 -24.61
CA HIS A 312 -2.01 -0.46 -25.40
C HIS A 312 -2.43 -0.90 -26.80
N ALA A 313 -3.73 -0.87 -27.07
CA ALA A 313 -4.25 -1.05 -28.42
C ALA A 313 -4.17 0.24 -29.22
N LYS A 314 -3.83 0.15 -30.53
CA LYS A 314 -3.92 1.28 -31.47
C LYS A 314 -5.33 1.34 -32.04
N VAL A 315 -5.80 2.55 -32.36
CA VAL A 315 -7.09 2.74 -33.04
C VAL A 315 -7.06 2.01 -34.39
N GLY A 316 -8.07 1.16 -34.64
CA GLY A 316 -8.18 0.37 -35.86
C GLY A 316 -7.28 -0.87 -35.91
N MET A 317 -6.58 -1.23 -34.83
CA MET A 317 -5.78 -2.44 -34.75
C MET A 317 -6.68 -3.68 -34.69
N ASP A 318 -6.33 -4.72 -35.44
CA ASP A 318 -6.87 -6.07 -35.26
C ASP A 318 -6.19 -6.71 -34.04
N TYR A 319 -6.96 -7.06 -33.03
CA TYR A 319 -6.48 -7.70 -31.81
C TYR A 319 -7.01 -9.14 -31.62
N THR A 320 -7.42 -9.79 -32.70
CA THR A 320 -7.87 -11.19 -32.65
C THR A 320 -6.81 -12.09 -32.04
N TRP A 321 -5.56 -11.98 -32.50
CA TRP A 321 -4.45 -12.75 -31.95
C TRP A 321 -4.24 -12.47 -30.44
N HIS A 322 -4.39 -11.22 -30.01
CA HIS A 322 -4.23 -10.85 -28.60
C HIS A 322 -5.31 -11.48 -27.71
N ALA A 323 -6.55 -11.56 -28.23
CA ALA A 323 -7.64 -12.20 -27.52
C ALA A 323 -7.46 -13.73 -27.39
N GLU A 324 -6.74 -14.32 -28.35
CA GLU A 324 -6.40 -15.76 -28.29
C GLU A 324 -5.31 -16.06 -27.25
N GLN A 325 -4.52 -15.06 -26.82
CA GLN A 325 -3.47 -15.23 -25.81
C GLN A 325 -3.96 -14.95 -24.39
N SER A 326 -5.13 -14.40 -24.20
CA SER A 326 -5.73 -14.10 -22.87
C SER A 326 -6.64 -15.22 -22.38
#